data_295c9fbb8472b3ed94f22be272006b06
#
_entry.id   295c9fbb8472b3ed94f22be272006b06
#
_cell.length_a   1.000
_cell.length_b   1.000
_cell.length_c   1.000
_cell.angle_alpha   90.00
_cell.angle_beta   90.00
_cell.angle_gamma   90.00
#
_symmetry.space_group_name_H-M   'P 1'
#
loop_
_entity.id
_entity.type
_entity.pdbx_description
1 polymer ?
#
loop_
_entity_poly.entity_id
_entity_poly.type
_entity_poly.pdbx_seq_one_letter_code
_entity_poly.pdbx_strand_id
1 'polypeptide(L)'
;MKIMVFQQNGSAESKVEGIRRFGRDLCELKMISIDVPLPPVLDEGDAYLPARIDADLVLDHLKHPDLALDLAHLCAQSGIPMISSGKKIREPGVTCPPTCCGLSRNSAHGIYGSRFGAPELTVQTDGKKITGVQVKRGAPCGGTWQAAGRIIGYPIDQAAVRLGLEIQYCCTADPSDWDPIYGKSPVHFAGHVHRRAMETALAVSH
;
A
#
# COMPACT_ATOMS: atom_id res chain seq x y z
N MET A 1 -11.69 0.15 13.74
CA MET A 1 -10.59 -0.80 13.50
C MET A 1 -9.30 -0.20 14.04
N LYS A 2 -8.60 -0.91 14.90
CA LYS A 2 -7.29 -0.49 15.40
C LYS A 2 -6.19 -0.98 14.46
N ILE A 3 -5.34 -0.09 13.99
CA ILE A 3 -4.19 -0.44 13.13
C ILE A 3 -2.91 0.00 13.81
N MET A 4 -1.98 -0.92 13.95
CA MET A 4 -0.64 -0.61 14.42
C MET A 4 0.33 -0.57 13.23
N VAL A 5 1.07 0.52 13.11
CA VAL A 5 2.01 0.75 12.01
C VAL A 5 3.42 0.75 12.59
N PHE A 6 4.26 -0.16 12.12
CA PHE A 6 5.68 -0.19 12.46
C PHE A 6 6.50 0.43 11.34
N GLN A 7 7.42 1.33 11.70
CA GLN A 7 8.26 2.00 10.72
C GLN A 7 9.71 2.16 11.19
N GLN A 8 10.59 2.42 10.23
CA GLN A 8 11.96 2.89 10.44
C GLN A 8 12.25 4.08 9.54
N ASN A 9 12.84 5.13 10.11
CA ASN A 9 13.32 6.32 9.40
C ASN A 9 12.24 6.92 8.47
N GLY A 10 11.03 7.13 8.97
CA GLY A 10 9.94 7.78 8.25
C GLY A 10 9.29 6.97 7.11
N SER A 11 9.60 5.67 6.98
CA SER A 11 9.15 4.82 5.87
C SER A 11 7.62 4.71 5.73
N ALA A 12 6.84 4.94 6.81
CA ALA A 12 5.38 4.86 6.81
C ALA A 12 4.68 6.22 6.78
N GLU A 13 5.36 7.34 6.95
CA GLU A 13 4.74 8.66 7.15
C GLU A 13 3.71 9.00 6.07
N SER A 14 4.09 8.89 4.79
CA SER A 14 3.18 9.15 3.66
C SER A 14 1.97 8.22 3.64
N LYS A 15 2.11 6.96 4.12
CA LYS A 15 1.02 6.00 4.17
C LYS A 15 0.07 6.33 5.32
N VAL A 16 0.60 6.68 6.48
CA VAL A 16 -0.20 7.10 7.66
C VAL A 16 -0.98 8.37 7.34
N GLU A 17 -0.34 9.37 6.70
CA GLU A 17 -1.02 10.58 6.25
C GLU A 17 -2.14 10.27 5.25
N GLY A 18 -1.88 9.44 4.25
CA GLY A 18 -2.86 9.04 3.26
C GLY A 18 -4.01 8.24 3.86
N ILE A 19 -3.74 7.33 4.83
CA ILE A 19 -4.78 6.59 5.54
C ILE A 19 -5.67 7.55 6.34
N ARG A 20 -5.10 8.51 7.06
CA ARG A 20 -5.87 9.53 7.79
C ARG A 20 -6.75 10.35 6.85
N ARG A 21 -6.19 10.80 5.74
CA ARG A 21 -6.89 11.67 4.77
C ARG A 21 -8.00 10.93 4.00
N PHE A 22 -7.75 9.71 3.56
CA PHE A 22 -8.64 8.97 2.67
C PHE A 22 -9.40 7.83 3.35
N GLY A 23 -9.03 7.47 4.57
CA GLY A 23 -9.71 6.45 5.36
C GLY A 23 -10.96 6.93 6.09
N ARG A 24 -11.22 8.25 6.16
CA ARG A 24 -12.45 8.85 6.73
C ARG A 24 -12.80 8.28 8.11
N ASP A 25 -11.89 8.36 9.06
CA ASP A 25 -12.06 7.90 10.45
C ASP A 25 -12.38 6.39 10.61
N LEU A 26 -12.16 5.60 9.56
CA LEU A 26 -12.40 4.16 9.59
C LEU A 26 -11.42 3.41 10.50
N CYS A 27 -10.26 4.03 10.81
CA CYS A 27 -9.17 3.38 11.51
C CYS A 27 -8.59 4.28 12.61
N GLU A 28 -8.41 3.70 13.79
CA GLU A 28 -7.52 4.25 14.81
C GLU A 28 -6.09 3.81 14.49
N LEU A 29 -5.18 4.77 14.31
CA LEU A 29 -3.80 4.50 13.92
C LEU A 29 -2.85 4.75 15.09
N LYS A 30 -2.10 3.72 15.48
CA LYS A 30 -0.96 3.83 16.39
C LYS A 30 0.32 3.54 15.62
N MET A 31 1.25 4.49 15.63
CA MET A 31 2.55 4.34 14.96
C MET A 31 3.64 4.04 15.99
N ILE A 32 4.49 3.07 15.68
CA ILE A 32 5.69 2.72 16.44
C ILE A 32 6.89 2.93 15.50
N SER A 33 7.78 3.84 15.89
CA SER A 33 9.01 4.13 15.14
C SER A 33 10.19 3.48 15.82
N ILE A 34 11.01 2.77 15.04
CA ILE A 34 12.25 2.13 15.51
C ILE A 34 13.40 2.77 14.72
N ASP A 35 13.80 3.95 15.17
CA ASP A 35 14.77 4.81 14.45
C ASP A 35 16.18 4.74 15.05
N VAL A 36 16.42 3.77 15.94
CA VAL A 36 17.74 3.50 16.50
C VAL A 36 18.62 2.77 15.50
N PRO A 37 19.94 2.98 15.50
CA PRO A 37 20.86 2.18 14.72
C PRO A 37 20.77 0.70 15.12
N LEU A 38 20.60 -0.18 14.14
CA LEU A 38 20.56 -1.62 14.31
C LEU A 38 21.81 -2.27 13.67
N PRO A 39 22.33 -3.38 14.22
CA PRO A 39 23.38 -4.14 13.58
C PRO A 39 22.84 -4.78 12.28
N PRO A 40 23.71 -5.13 11.30
CA PRO A 40 23.26 -5.73 10.04
C PRO A 40 22.53 -7.07 10.18
N VAL A 41 22.77 -7.80 11.27
CA VAL A 41 22.10 -9.04 11.69
C VAL A 41 21.59 -8.82 13.10
N LEU A 42 20.35 -9.16 13.35
CA LEU A 42 19.68 -8.95 14.62
C LEU A 42 19.21 -10.29 15.19
N ASP A 43 19.91 -10.78 16.22
CA ASP A 43 19.59 -12.06 16.87
C ASP A 43 18.45 -11.95 17.90
N GLU A 44 18.23 -10.75 18.47
CA GLU A 44 17.24 -10.48 19.51
C GLU A 44 16.37 -9.26 19.12
N GLY A 45 15.58 -9.40 18.05
CA GLY A 45 14.72 -8.30 17.53
C GLY A 45 13.52 -7.99 18.43
N ASP A 46 13.10 -8.94 19.28
CA ASP A 46 12.03 -8.77 20.25
C ASP A 46 12.32 -7.66 21.28
N ALA A 47 13.59 -7.35 21.56
CA ALA A 47 13.98 -6.21 22.42
C ALA A 47 13.49 -4.85 21.87
N TYR A 48 13.25 -4.74 20.57
CA TYR A 48 12.80 -3.51 19.90
C TYR A 48 11.29 -3.52 19.61
N LEU A 49 10.61 -4.63 19.84
CA LEU A 49 9.19 -4.80 19.62
C LEU A 49 8.39 -4.73 20.93
N PRO A 50 7.12 -4.36 20.89
CA PRO A 50 6.29 -4.40 22.09
C PRO A 50 6.03 -5.87 22.48
N ALA A 51 5.99 -6.16 23.78
CA ALA A 51 5.71 -7.50 24.29
C ALA A 51 4.31 -8.04 23.84
N ARG A 52 3.38 -7.16 23.47
CA ARG A 52 2.05 -7.50 22.97
C ARG A 52 1.59 -6.51 21.93
N ILE A 53 0.88 -6.99 20.93
CA ILE A 53 0.21 -6.18 19.91
C ILE A 53 -1.27 -6.07 20.28
N ASP A 54 -1.77 -4.84 20.47
CA ASP A 54 -3.20 -4.54 20.64
C ASP A 54 -3.71 -3.84 19.36
N ALA A 55 -3.99 -4.62 18.34
CA ALA A 55 -4.47 -4.15 17.06
C ALA A 55 -5.30 -5.22 16.33
N ASP A 56 -6.16 -4.79 15.42
CA ASP A 56 -6.90 -5.66 14.50
C ASP A 56 -6.09 -5.95 13.23
N LEU A 57 -5.08 -5.11 12.93
CA LEU A 57 -4.21 -5.23 11.75
C LEU A 57 -2.86 -4.56 12.05
N VAL A 58 -1.79 -5.18 11.57
CA VAL A 58 -0.45 -4.60 11.58
C VAL A 58 -0.02 -4.23 10.16
N LEU A 59 0.53 -3.01 9.99
CA LEU A 59 1.20 -2.57 8.78
C LEU A 59 2.71 -2.49 9.03
N ASP A 60 3.46 -3.31 8.34
CA ASP A 60 4.91 -3.36 8.44
C ASP A 60 5.58 -2.50 7.37
N HIS A 61 6.30 -1.49 7.83
CA HIS A 61 7.17 -0.62 7.07
C HIS A 61 8.59 -0.57 7.66
N LEU A 62 8.99 -1.61 8.39
CA LEU A 62 10.36 -1.76 8.87
C LEU A 62 11.29 -1.98 7.69
N LYS A 63 12.54 -1.50 7.79
CA LYS A 63 13.57 -1.71 6.76
C LYS A 63 14.43 -2.91 7.08
N HIS A 64 14.66 -3.20 8.38
CA HIS A 64 15.47 -4.32 8.81
C HIS A 64 14.73 -5.64 8.59
N PRO A 65 15.31 -6.61 7.85
CA PRO A 65 14.61 -7.86 7.51
C PRO A 65 14.33 -8.74 8.73
N ASP A 66 15.28 -8.88 9.65
CA ASP A 66 15.12 -9.73 10.84
C ASP A 66 14.04 -9.15 11.76
N LEU A 67 14.07 -7.85 11.98
CA LEU A 67 13.03 -7.18 12.79
C LEU A 67 11.62 -7.30 12.19
N ALA A 68 11.51 -7.29 10.85
CA ALA A 68 10.25 -7.51 10.18
C ALA A 68 9.78 -8.97 10.30
N LEU A 69 10.71 -9.92 10.34
CA LEU A 69 10.42 -11.34 10.57
C LEU A 69 9.95 -11.58 12.01
N ASP A 70 10.63 -11.01 13.01
CA ASP A 70 10.25 -11.11 14.42
C ASP A 70 8.86 -10.50 14.67
N LEU A 71 8.58 -9.34 14.03
CA LEU A 71 7.24 -8.76 14.05
C LEU A 71 6.19 -9.70 13.44
N ALA A 72 6.53 -10.40 12.37
CA ALA A 72 5.63 -11.36 11.74
C ALA A 72 5.36 -12.56 12.65
N HIS A 73 6.38 -13.09 13.34
CA HIS A 73 6.24 -14.14 14.34
C HIS A 73 5.32 -13.71 15.49
N LEU A 74 5.51 -12.50 16.01
CA LEU A 74 4.68 -11.94 17.08
C LEU A 74 3.22 -11.79 16.65
N CYS A 75 2.98 -11.33 15.40
CA CYS A 75 1.65 -11.24 14.81
C CYS A 75 1.00 -12.62 14.66
N ALA A 76 1.75 -13.60 14.13
CA ALA A 76 1.26 -14.97 13.94
C ALA A 76 0.87 -15.63 15.27
N GLN A 77 1.70 -15.49 16.32
CA GLN A 77 1.43 -15.99 17.66
C GLN A 77 0.16 -15.36 18.27
N SER A 78 -0.10 -14.10 17.96
CA SER A 78 -1.27 -13.35 18.44
C SER A 78 -2.51 -13.52 17.57
N GLY A 79 -2.41 -14.20 16.42
CA GLY A 79 -3.50 -14.34 15.45
C GLY A 79 -3.88 -13.02 14.76
N ILE A 80 -2.99 -12.03 14.72
CA ILE A 80 -3.24 -10.71 14.16
C ILE A 80 -2.73 -10.67 12.72
N PRO A 81 -3.57 -10.31 11.72
CA PRO A 81 -3.13 -10.19 10.34
C PRO A 81 -2.10 -9.06 10.18
N MET A 82 -1.11 -9.30 9.32
CA MET A 82 -0.06 -8.35 9.01
C MET A 82 0.07 -8.13 7.49
N ILE A 83 0.29 -6.90 7.09
CA ILE A 83 0.61 -6.54 5.70
C ILE A 83 2.04 -6.01 5.65
N SER A 84 2.89 -6.66 4.86
CA SER A 84 4.30 -6.35 4.69
C SER A 84 4.63 -6.18 3.21
N SER A 85 4.42 -4.97 2.68
CA SER A 85 4.59 -4.69 1.25
C SER A 85 6.06 -4.68 0.82
N GLY A 86 6.34 -5.30 -0.32
CA GLY A 86 7.70 -5.37 -0.89
C GLY A 86 8.62 -6.40 -0.23
N LYS A 87 8.11 -7.22 0.68
CA LYS A 87 8.86 -8.26 1.38
C LYS A 87 8.40 -9.67 1.00
N LYS A 88 9.14 -10.69 1.45
CA LYS A 88 8.87 -12.11 1.17
C LYS A 88 8.84 -12.93 2.46
N ILE A 89 7.97 -12.52 3.39
CA ILE A 89 7.78 -13.21 4.67
C ILE A 89 6.76 -14.33 4.47
N ARG A 90 7.07 -15.53 4.94
CA ARG A 90 6.23 -16.73 4.83
C ARG A 90 5.73 -17.16 6.20
N GLU A 91 4.90 -16.31 6.82
CA GLU A 91 4.31 -16.59 8.12
C GLU A 91 2.78 -16.60 8.02
N PRO A 92 2.08 -17.42 8.83
CA PRO A 92 0.62 -17.42 8.89
C PRO A 92 0.06 -16.02 9.16
N GLY A 93 -0.98 -15.62 8.43
CA GLY A 93 -1.61 -14.31 8.60
C GLY A 93 -0.86 -13.13 7.98
N VAL A 94 0.34 -13.35 7.40
CA VAL A 94 1.12 -12.30 6.74
C VAL A 94 0.80 -12.24 5.25
N THR A 95 0.48 -11.04 4.76
CA THR A 95 0.26 -10.76 3.34
C THR A 95 1.36 -9.85 2.82
N CYS A 96 2.10 -10.32 1.81
CA CYS A 96 3.22 -9.62 1.19
C CYS A 96 2.91 -9.22 -0.25
N PRO A 97 2.17 -8.11 -0.49
CA PRO A 97 1.97 -7.62 -1.86
C PRO A 97 3.28 -7.01 -2.38
N PRO A 98 3.52 -7.02 -3.71
CA PRO A 98 4.73 -6.41 -4.31
C PRO A 98 4.87 -4.92 -3.99
N THR A 99 3.73 -4.23 -3.85
CA THR A 99 3.62 -2.82 -3.44
C THR A 99 2.36 -2.63 -2.62
N CYS A 100 2.26 -1.55 -1.87
CA CYS A 100 1.06 -1.24 -1.09
C CYS A 100 -0.22 -1.11 -1.96
N CYS A 101 -0.09 -0.63 -3.21
CA CYS A 101 -1.19 -0.59 -4.19
C CYS A 101 -1.36 -1.92 -4.96
N GLY A 102 -0.59 -2.94 -4.65
CA GLY A 102 -0.74 -4.30 -5.17
C GLY A 102 -1.55 -5.23 -4.25
N LEU A 103 -1.96 -4.75 -3.08
CA LEU A 103 -2.72 -5.53 -2.12
C LEU A 103 -4.08 -5.94 -2.69
N SER A 104 -4.33 -7.23 -2.82
CA SER A 104 -5.63 -7.79 -3.22
C SER A 104 -6.66 -7.66 -2.10
N ARG A 105 -7.96 -7.74 -2.44
CA ARG A 105 -9.03 -7.81 -1.42
C ARG A 105 -8.89 -9.09 -0.63
N ASN A 106 -8.97 -8.94 0.70
CA ASN A 106 -9.01 -10.05 1.64
C ASN A 106 -9.82 -9.61 2.86
N SER A 107 -10.77 -10.42 3.29
CA SER A 107 -11.62 -10.14 4.45
C SER A 107 -10.82 -10.01 5.76
N ALA A 108 -9.68 -10.69 5.87
CA ALA A 108 -8.79 -10.60 7.03
C ALA A 108 -8.24 -9.17 7.25
N HIS A 109 -8.21 -8.33 6.21
CA HIS A 109 -7.75 -6.95 6.34
C HIS A 109 -8.87 -5.96 6.72
N GLY A 110 -10.09 -6.43 6.92
CA GLY A 110 -11.24 -5.66 7.38
C GLY A 110 -11.51 -4.40 6.55
N ILE A 111 -11.87 -3.33 7.23
CA ILE A 111 -12.18 -2.03 6.61
C ILE A 111 -10.97 -1.44 5.89
N TYR A 112 -9.74 -1.65 6.41
CA TYR A 112 -8.53 -1.22 5.72
C TYR A 112 -8.46 -1.81 4.31
N GLY A 113 -8.60 -3.13 4.17
CA GLY A 113 -8.55 -3.81 2.89
C GLY A 113 -9.69 -3.45 1.94
N SER A 114 -10.82 -2.96 2.45
CA SER A 114 -11.92 -2.46 1.61
C SER A 114 -11.60 -1.08 1.00
N ARG A 115 -10.76 -0.27 1.65
CA ARG A 115 -10.45 1.10 1.24
C ARG A 115 -9.08 1.24 0.58
N PHE A 116 -8.10 0.43 1.00
CA PHE A 116 -6.71 0.54 0.57
C PHE A 116 -6.20 -0.73 -0.11
N GLY A 117 -5.37 -0.56 -1.15
CA GLY A 117 -4.76 -1.61 -1.93
C GLY A 117 -4.89 -1.40 -3.44
N ALA A 118 -5.15 -2.47 -4.19
CA ALA A 118 -5.31 -2.42 -5.64
C ALA A 118 -6.44 -1.44 -6.02
N PRO A 119 -6.18 -0.48 -6.93
CA PRO A 119 -7.12 0.58 -7.24
C PRO A 119 -8.42 0.06 -7.84
N GLU A 120 -9.54 0.64 -7.39
CA GLU A 120 -10.86 0.44 -7.97
C GLU A 120 -11.44 1.81 -8.29
N LEU A 121 -11.70 2.03 -9.57
CA LEU A 121 -12.09 3.32 -10.12
C LEU A 121 -13.46 3.25 -10.76
N THR A 122 -14.19 4.37 -10.72
CA THR A 122 -15.34 4.63 -11.59
C THR A 122 -15.01 5.87 -12.40
N VAL A 123 -15.21 5.79 -13.70
CA VAL A 123 -14.84 6.85 -14.65
C VAL A 123 -16.09 7.44 -15.28
N GLN A 124 -16.11 8.75 -15.44
CA GLN A 124 -17.10 9.50 -16.21
C GLN A 124 -16.43 10.07 -17.45
N THR A 125 -17.13 10.05 -18.58
CA THR A 125 -16.63 10.57 -19.87
C THR A 125 -17.71 11.35 -20.60
N ASP A 126 -17.29 12.21 -21.52
CA ASP A 126 -18.18 12.88 -22.50
C ASP A 126 -18.16 12.18 -23.89
N GLY A 127 -17.63 10.93 -23.94
CA GLY A 127 -17.44 10.17 -25.18
C GLY A 127 -16.10 10.43 -25.87
N LYS A 128 -15.33 11.44 -25.45
CA LYS A 128 -13.99 11.76 -25.97
C LYS A 128 -12.93 11.88 -24.89
N LYS A 129 -13.31 12.47 -23.77
CA LYS A 129 -12.40 12.81 -22.66
C LYS A 129 -12.94 12.31 -21.33
N ILE A 130 -12.02 12.15 -20.39
CA ILE A 130 -12.32 11.86 -18.98
C ILE A 130 -12.87 13.15 -18.35
N THR A 131 -14.11 13.11 -17.83
CA THR A 131 -14.75 14.23 -17.13
C THR A 131 -14.72 14.06 -15.62
N GLY A 132 -14.55 12.83 -15.14
CA GLY A 132 -14.44 12.56 -13.72
C GLY A 132 -13.86 11.17 -13.42
N VAL A 133 -13.21 11.05 -12.27
CA VAL A 133 -12.72 9.78 -11.74
C VAL A 133 -13.03 9.70 -10.26
N GLN A 134 -13.78 8.69 -9.87
CA GLN A 134 -14.03 8.38 -8.48
C GLN A 134 -13.14 7.21 -8.04
N VAL A 135 -12.34 7.40 -6.99
CA VAL A 135 -11.52 6.35 -6.40
C VAL A 135 -12.32 5.69 -5.26
N LYS A 136 -12.73 4.44 -5.46
CA LYS A 136 -13.40 3.61 -4.44
C LYS A 136 -12.38 2.99 -3.51
N ARG A 137 -11.27 2.51 -4.06
CA ARG A 137 -10.14 1.89 -3.39
C ARG A 137 -8.85 2.35 -4.02
N GLY A 138 -7.78 2.56 -3.24
CA GLY A 138 -6.51 3.04 -3.78
C GLY A 138 -5.32 2.84 -2.83
N ALA A 139 -4.17 3.32 -3.25
CA ALA A 139 -2.93 3.23 -2.49
C ALA A 139 -3.03 3.96 -1.14
N PRO A 140 -2.57 3.38 -0.02
CA PRO A 140 -2.64 4.01 1.30
C PRO A 140 -1.85 5.32 1.40
N CYS A 141 -0.85 5.55 0.56
CA CYS A 141 -0.14 6.83 0.48
C CYS A 141 -0.96 7.97 -0.17
N GLY A 142 -2.17 7.68 -0.66
CA GLY A 142 -3.02 8.67 -1.35
C GLY A 142 -2.67 8.91 -2.81
N GLY A 143 -1.61 8.30 -3.34
CA GLY A 143 -1.14 8.51 -4.72
C GLY A 143 -2.21 8.23 -5.78
N THR A 144 -3.08 7.23 -5.56
CA THR A 144 -4.19 6.94 -6.48
C THR A 144 -5.15 8.13 -6.63
N TRP A 145 -5.51 8.80 -5.53
CA TRP A 145 -6.39 9.97 -5.56
C TRP A 145 -5.73 11.16 -6.22
N GLN A 146 -4.43 11.37 -5.98
CA GLN A 146 -3.66 12.45 -6.61
C GLN A 146 -3.53 12.23 -8.13
N ALA A 147 -3.14 11.03 -8.54
CA ALA A 147 -2.99 10.69 -9.95
C ALA A 147 -4.33 10.72 -10.71
N ALA A 148 -5.42 10.23 -10.08
CA ALA A 148 -6.76 10.27 -10.66
C ALA A 148 -7.24 11.70 -10.98
N GLY A 149 -6.93 12.66 -10.11
CA GLY A 149 -7.26 14.08 -10.37
C GLY A 149 -6.53 14.67 -11.59
N ARG A 150 -5.32 14.18 -11.89
CA ARG A 150 -4.49 14.71 -12.97
C ARG A 150 -4.87 14.23 -14.36
N ILE A 151 -5.72 13.19 -14.46
CA ILE A 151 -6.13 12.66 -15.78
C ILE A 151 -7.47 13.22 -16.26
N ILE A 152 -8.14 14.05 -15.48
CA ILE A 152 -9.35 14.74 -15.92
C ILE A 152 -9.01 15.66 -17.10
N GLY A 153 -9.81 15.58 -18.17
CA GLY A 153 -9.60 16.30 -19.42
C GLY A 153 -8.73 15.55 -20.45
N TYR A 154 -8.10 14.45 -20.08
CA TYR A 154 -7.34 13.62 -21.04
C TYR A 154 -8.25 12.82 -21.97
N PRO A 155 -7.81 12.54 -23.22
CA PRO A 155 -8.50 11.62 -24.13
C PRO A 155 -8.65 10.23 -23.54
N ILE A 156 -9.79 9.59 -23.79
CA ILE A 156 -10.13 8.25 -23.26
C ILE A 156 -9.07 7.20 -23.64
N ASP A 157 -8.61 7.23 -24.88
CA ASP A 157 -7.62 6.31 -25.42
C ASP A 157 -6.22 6.43 -24.76
N GLN A 158 -5.93 7.57 -24.14
CA GLN A 158 -4.66 7.84 -23.46
C GLN A 158 -4.76 7.70 -21.94
N ALA A 159 -5.96 7.72 -21.37
CA ALA A 159 -6.20 7.83 -19.93
C ALA A 159 -5.52 6.72 -19.12
N ALA A 160 -5.54 5.48 -19.60
CA ALA A 160 -4.95 4.35 -18.88
C ALA A 160 -3.41 4.45 -18.81
N VAL A 161 -2.77 4.76 -19.92
CA VAL A 161 -1.31 4.97 -19.98
C VAL A 161 -0.93 6.17 -19.11
N ARG A 162 -1.68 7.25 -19.22
CA ARG A 162 -1.42 8.48 -18.47
C ARG A 162 -1.54 8.26 -16.97
N LEU A 163 -2.58 7.57 -16.49
CA LEU A 163 -2.71 7.25 -15.06
C LEU A 163 -1.52 6.41 -14.56
N GLY A 164 -1.09 5.43 -15.34
CA GLY A 164 0.10 4.61 -15.02
C GLY A 164 1.39 5.41 -14.95
N LEU A 165 1.53 6.49 -15.72
CA LEU A 165 2.66 7.42 -15.62
C LEU A 165 2.52 8.36 -14.42
N GLU A 166 1.35 8.97 -14.22
CA GLU A 166 1.12 9.92 -13.14
C GLU A 166 1.34 9.31 -11.75
N ILE A 167 0.96 8.04 -11.55
CA ILE A 167 1.20 7.38 -10.26
C ILE A 167 2.68 7.22 -9.94
N GLN A 168 3.55 7.07 -10.94
CA GLN A 168 4.98 6.93 -10.71
C GLN A 168 5.60 8.20 -10.11
N TYR A 169 5.04 9.38 -10.41
CA TYR A 169 5.43 10.65 -9.78
C TYR A 169 4.85 10.84 -8.37
N CYS A 170 3.79 10.11 -8.03
CA CYS A 170 3.15 10.15 -6.70
C CYS A 170 3.61 9.02 -5.78
N CYS A 171 4.29 8.00 -6.32
CA CYS A 171 4.72 6.83 -5.57
C CYS A 171 5.89 7.16 -4.65
N THR A 172 5.80 6.77 -3.38
CA THR A 172 6.85 6.97 -2.37
C THR A 172 7.69 5.71 -2.15
N ALA A 173 7.55 4.69 -2.99
CA ALA A 173 8.44 3.53 -3.00
C ALA A 173 9.82 3.90 -3.56
N ASP A 174 10.85 3.18 -3.13
CA ASP A 174 12.18 3.39 -3.66
C ASP A 174 12.24 2.92 -5.13
N PRO A 175 12.55 3.81 -6.08
CA PRO A 175 12.65 3.43 -7.48
C PRO A 175 13.86 2.55 -7.78
N SER A 176 14.87 2.52 -6.92
CA SER A 176 16.07 1.68 -7.05
C SER A 176 15.85 0.25 -6.57
N ASP A 177 14.81 0.00 -5.76
CA ASP A 177 14.43 -1.36 -5.37
C ASP A 177 14.07 -2.16 -6.62
N TRP A 178 14.68 -3.34 -6.73
CA TRP A 178 14.44 -4.25 -7.85
C TRP A 178 13.90 -5.56 -7.34
N ASP A 179 12.71 -5.96 -7.79
CA ASP A 179 12.18 -7.29 -7.53
C ASP A 179 12.57 -8.25 -8.66
N PRO A 180 13.43 -9.24 -8.40
CA PRO A 180 13.88 -10.20 -9.41
C PRO A 180 12.75 -11.10 -9.93
N ILE A 181 11.66 -11.28 -9.17
CA ILE A 181 10.51 -12.09 -9.58
C ILE A 181 9.66 -11.33 -10.61
N TYR A 182 9.38 -10.05 -10.34
CA TYR A 182 8.57 -9.23 -11.23
C TYR A 182 9.39 -8.54 -12.32
N GLY A 183 10.73 -8.55 -12.21
CA GLY A 183 11.62 -7.94 -13.18
C GLY A 183 11.47 -6.43 -13.32
N LYS A 184 10.96 -5.74 -12.29
CA LYS A 184 10.67 -4.30 -12.31
C LYS A 184 10.76 -3.69 -10.92
N SER A 185 11.05 -2.38 -10.85
CA SER A 185 10.98 -1.66 -9.59
C SER A 185 9.55 -1.53 -9.08
N PRO A 186 9.35 -1.33 -7.75
CA PRO A 186 8.03 -1.13 -7.15
C PRO A 186 7.26 0.04 -7.78
N VAL A 187 7.94 1.10 -8.20
CA VAL A 187 7.34 2.26 -8.88
C VAL A 187 6.75 1.87 -10.23
N HIS A 188 7.47 1.08 -11.02
CA HIS A 188 6.97 0.53 -12.28
C HIS A 188 5.77 -0.40 -12.06
N PHE A 189 5.83 -1.25 -11.04
CA PHE A 189 4.72 -2.14 -10.70
C PHE A 189 3.47 -1.32 -10.34
N ALA A 190 3.62 -0.26 -9.54
CA ALA A 190 2.53 0.66 -9.23
C ALA A 190 1.90 1.26 -10.50
N GLY A 191 2.74 1.68 -11.48
CA GLY A 191 2.27 2.16 -12.79
C GLY A 191 1.38 1.14 -13.51
N HIS A 192 1.81 -0.12 -13.57
CA HIS A 192 1.04 -1.19 -14.21
C HIS A 192 -0.29 -1.48 -13.52
N VAL A 193 -0.31 -1.51 -12.19
CA VAL A 193 -1.53 -1.75 -11.41
C VAL A 193 -2.57 -0.66 -11.67
N HIS A 194 -2.16 0.60 -11.68
CA HIS A 194 -3.07 1.72 -11.92
C HIS A 194 -3.53 1.80 -13.37
N ARG A 195 -2.65 1.51 -14.33
CA ARG A 195 -3.03 1.40 -15.74
C ARG A 195 -4.13 0.36 -15.93
N ARG A 196 -3.97 -0.86 -15.39
CA ARG A 196 -4.98 -1.91 -15.45
C ARG A 196 -6.29 -1.52 -14.78
N ALA A 197 -6.23 -0.83 -13.65
CA ALA A 197 -7.44 -0.35 -12.97
C ALA A 197 -8.25 0.63 -13.83
N MET A 198 -7.56 1.50 -14.58
CA MET A 198 -8.20 2.42 -15.52
C MET A 198 -8.78 1.69 -16.73
N GLU A 199 -8.03 0.74 -17.32
CA GLU A 199 -8.53 -0.09 -18.42
C GLU A 199 -9.81 -0.83 -18.02
N THR A 200 -9.85 -1.41 -16.81
CA THR A 200 -11.03 -2.08 -16.27
C THR A 200 -12.20 -1.09 -16.08
N ALA A 201 -11.94 0.09 -15.52
CA ALA A 201 -12.97 1.09 -15.27
C ALA A 201 -13.59 1.63 -16.56
N LEU A 202 -12.79 1.81 -17.61
CA LEU A 202 -13.25 2.25 -18.93
C LEU A 202 -14.09 1.17 -19.63
N ALA A 203 -13.72 -0.11 -19.48
CA ALA A 203 -14.48 -1.21 -20.07
C ALA A 203 -15.89 -1.39 -19.48
N VAL A 204 -16.11 -0.93 -18.23
CA VAL A 204 -17.43 -1.00 -17.56
C VAL A 204 -18.26 0.26 -17.80
N SER A 205 -17.65 1.34 -18.30
CA SER A 205 -18.32 2.64 -18.52
C SER A 205 -19.02 2.75 -19.89
N HIS A 206 -18.93 1.69 -20.69
CA HIS A 206 -19.63 1.49 -21.98
C HIS A 206 -20.78 0.52 -21.78
#